data_7c6698aac30f7b69e42ea8eab5cd4fa2
#
_entry.id   7c6698aac30f7b69e42ea8eab5cd4fa2
#
_cell.length_a   1.000
_cell.length_b   1.000
_cell.length_c   1.000
_cell.angle_alpha   90.00
_cell.angle_beta   90.00
_cell.angle_gamma   90.00
#
_symmetry.space_group_name_H-M   'P 1'
#
loop_
_entity.id
_entity.type
_entity.pdbx_description
1 polymer ?
#
loop_
_entity_poly.entity_id
_entity_poly.type
_entity_poly.pdbx_seq_one_letter_code
_entity_poly.pdbx_strand_id
1 'polypeptide(L)'
;MLICCVIALLFCITGNAKVPYIPKIINYSVSDYKAGNQNWAVSQGPGGKMYIGNNRGLLVFDGIHWDLVKLPNNLGVRALYISKDGRIYVGSFEEFGYFEMDDENDLIYHSLSSSEMNVYLNNDEFWTINEYKGEIYFQSFRSFFIYDGEKVRKGVSDLSPLYIFTLDDHLYVQFMEGGSFCRMDDGQFTELLSKKVLEDDVVSVLPFDHQLLLVSARSGCFIYDEVRKKLSVWNTPANEILKEGIANRGVMMK
;
A
#
# COMPACT_ATOMS: atom_id res chain seq x y z
N MET A 1 9.41 -14.60 61.89
CA MET A 1 8.21 -14.87 61.04
C MET A 1 7.80 -13.68 60.16
N LEU A 2 7.92 -12.43 60.64
CA LEU A 2 7.53 -11.23 59.86
C LEU A 2 8.43 -10.92 58.63
N ILE A 3 9.73 -11.19 58.76
CA ILE A 3 10.73 -10.90 57.67
C ILE A 3 10.53 -11.84 56.47
N CYS A 4 10.17 -13.10 56.69
CA CYS A 4 9.92 -14.04 55.58
C CYS A 4 8.66 -13.66 54.76
N CYS A 5 7.64 -13.07 55.41
CA CYS A 5 6.43 -12.61 54.70
C CYS A 5 6.68 -11.36 53.84
N VAL A 6 7.59 -10.45 54.24
CA VAL A 6 7.91 -9.27 53.49
C VAL A 6 8.77 -9.62 52.24
N ILE A 7 9.66 -10.61 52.36
CA ILE A 7 10.44 -11.11 51.22
C ILE A 7 9.56 -11.84 50.21
N ALA A 8 8.57 -12.62 50.67
CA ALA A 8 7.63 -13.27 49.77
C ALA A 8 6.71 -12.27 49.02
N LEU A 9 6.31 -11.15 49.65
CA LEU A 9 5.57 -10.06 48.99
C LEU A 9 6.37 -9.29 47.95
N LEU A 10 7.68 -9.16 48.12
CA LEU A 10 8.58 -8.48 47.14
C LEU A 10 8.80 -9.34 45.87
N PHE A 11 8.66 -10.67 45.95
CA PHE A 11 8.80 -11.55 44.77
C PHE A 11 7.49 -11.67 43.97
N CYS A 12 6.35 -11.26 44.49
CA CYS A 12 5.08 -11.29 43.74
C CYS A 12 4.86 -10.13 42.78
N ILE A 13 5.75 -9.10 42.73
CA ILE A 13 5.50 -7.88 41.97
C ILE A 13 6.16 -7.91 40.57
N THR A 14 6.92 -8.94 40.19
CA THR A 14 7.64 -8.99 38.91
C THR A 14 7.15 -10.03 37.92
N GLY A 15 6.01 -10.63 38.16
CA GLY A 15 5.40 -11.55 37.21
C GLY A 15 4.58 -10.82 36.13
N ASN A 16 5.23 -10.15 35.18
CA ASN A 16 4.60 -9.77 33.93
C ASN A 16 4.38 -11.04 33.09
N ALA A 17 3.37 -11.81 33.43
CA ALA A 17 2.91 -12.88 32.55
C ALA A 17 2.29 -12.23 31.30
N LYS A 18 3.12 -11.98 30.29
CA LYS A 18 2.62 -11.69 28.94
C LYS A 18 1.97 -12.98 28.45
N VAL A 19 0.65 -13.09 28.65
CA VAL A 19 -0.13 -14.11 27.92
C VAL A 19 0.01 -13.75 26.43
N PRO A 20 0.61 -14.63 25.61
CA PRO A 20 0.70 -14.33 24.18
C PRO A 20 -0.73 -14.24 23.64
N TYR A 21 -1.10 -13.03 23.19
CA TYR A 21 -2.37 -12.85 22.49
C TYR A 21 -2.27 -13.56 21.14
N ILE A 22 -2.98 -14.66 21.00
CA ILE A 22 -3.12 -15.36 19.72
C ILE A 22 -4.41 -14.81 19.08
N PRO A 23 -4.29 -14.00 18.03
CA PRO A 23 -5.47 -13.47 17.35
C PRO A 23 -6.29 -14.61 16.76
N LYS A 24 -7.61 -14.49 16.84
CA LYS A 24 -8.50 -15.43 16.16
C LYS A 24 -8.33 -15.28 14.65
N ILE A 25 -7.94 -16.36 13.99
CA ILE A 25 -7.79 -16.41 12.53
C ILE A 25 -9.05 -17.05 11.94
N ILE A 26 -9.67 -16.39 10.98
CA ILE A 26 -10.78 -16.91 10.18
C ILE A 26 -10.30 -16.94 8.73
N ASN A 27 -10.34 -18.13 8.12
CA ASN A 27 -10.01 -18.30 6.72
C ASN A 27 -11.30 -18.32 5.89
N TYR A 28 -11.36 -17.48 4.87
CA TYR A 28 -12.45 -17.44 3.91
C TYR A 28 -11.98 -18.07 2.58
N SER A 29 -12.76 -18.98 2.07
CA SER A 29 -12.51 -19.66 0.79
C SER A 29 -13.30 -19.00 -0.35
N VAL A 30 -12.99 -19.38 -1.58
CA VAL A 30 -13.75 -18.92 -2.76
C VAL A 30 -15.24 -19.26 -2.66
N SER A 31 -15.59 -20.37 -2.01
CA SER A 31 -17.00 -20.74 -1.77
C SER A 31 -17.72 -19.80 -0.81
N ASP A 32 -16.99 -19.13 0.10
CA ASP A 32 -17.58 -18.19 1.04
C ASP A 32 -17.89 -16.85 0.37
N TYR A 33 -16.93 -16.29 -0.39
CA TYR A 33 -17.08 -14.99 -1.05
C TYR A 33 -17.52 -15.04 -2.52
N LYS A 34 -17.64 -16.22 -3.13
CA LYS A 34 -18.24 -16.50 -4.46
C LYS A 34 -17.70 -15.64 -5.61
N ALA A 35 -16.39 -15.35 -5.60
CA ALA A 35 -15.72 -14.54 -6.62
C ALA A 35 -14.49 -15.24 -7.21
N GLY A 36 -13.53 -14.50 -7.78
CA GLY A 36 -12.28 -15.07 -8.30
C GLY A 36 -11.35 -15.55 -7.19
N ASN A 37 -10.46 -16.47 -7.52
CA ASN A 37 -9.51 -17.05 -6.57
C ASN A 37 -8.27 -16.18 -6.27
N GLN A 38 -8.14 -15.03 -6.92
CA GLN A 38 -7.03 -14.10 -6.71
C GLN A 38 -7.55 -12.78 -6.15
N ASN A 39 -7.00 -12.41 -4.99
CA ASN A 39 -7.19 -11.15 -4.33
C ASN A 39 -5.86 -10.37 -4.38
N TRP A 40 -5.90 -9.13 -4.89
CA TRP A 40 -4.72 -8.34 -5.22
C TRP A 40 -4.44 -7.22 -4.23
N ALA A 41 -5.50 -6.66 -3.67
CA ALA A 41 -5.43 -5.57 -2.74
C ALA A 41 -6.48 -5.72 -1.65
N VAL A 42 -6.22 -5.16 -0.47
CA VAL A 42 -7.18 -5.12 0.64
C VAL A 42 -7.05 -3.79 1.35
N SER A 43 -8.18 -3.22 1.72
CA SER A 43 -8.25 -2.00 2.52
C SER A 43 -9.47 -2.01 3.43
N GLN A 44 -9.34 -1.40 4.60
CA GLN A 44 -10.46 -1.20 5.51
C GLN A 44 -11.03 0.21 5.31
N GLY A 45 -12.32 0.28 5.07
CA GLY A 45 -13.03 1.54 4.91
C GLY A 45 -13.81 1.98 6.15
N PRO A 46 -14.58 3.05 6.01
CA PRO A 46 -15.46 3.53 7.07
C PRO A 46 -16.39 2.44 7.60
N GLY A 47 -16.67 2.49 8.92
CA GLY A 47 -17.54 1.50 9.57
C GLY A 47 -16.94 0.10 9.70
N GLY A 48 -15.64 -0.07 9.40
CA GLY A 48 -14.94 -1.35 9.53
C GLY A 48 -15.15 -2.33 8.38
N LYS A 49 -15.88 -1.95 7.33
CA LYS A 49 -16.03 -2.76 6.12
C LYS A 49 -14.67 -3.01 5.47
N MET A 50 -14.46 -4.23 4.97
CA MET A 50 -13.28 -4.59 4.22
C MET A 50 -13.59 -4.56 2.72
N TYR A 51 -12.70 -3.97 1.95
CA TYR A 51 -12.77 -3.90 0.52
C TYR A 51 -11.59 -4.65 -0.08
N ILE A 52 -11.86 -5.55 -1.02
CA ILE A 52 -10.83 -6.43 -1.59
C ILE A 52 -10.88 -6.33 -3.11
N GLY A 53 -9.76 -5.99 -3.70
CA GLY A 53 -9.56 -6.07 -5.15
C GLY A 53 -9.45 -7.51 -5.58
N ASN A 54 -10.40 -8.00 -6.36
CA ASN A 54 -10.49 -9.38 -6.81
C ASN A 54 -10.50 -9.48 -8.34
N ASN A 55 -10.10 -10.61 -8.90
CA ASN A 55 -10.14 -10.87 -10.36
C ASN A 55 -11.51 -10.65 -11.02
N ARG A 56 -12.59 -10.61 -10.26
CA ARG A 56 -13.96 -10.47 -10.77
C ARG A 56 -14.60 -9.13 -10.42
N GLY A 57 -13.87 -8.22 -9.79
CA GLY A 57 -14.37 -6.92 -9.38
C GLY A 57 -13.93 -6.52 -7.99
N LEU A 58 -14.70 -5.68 -7.33
CA LEU A 58 -14.52 -5.26 -5.96
C LEU A 58 -15.37 -6.13 -5.02
N LEU A 59 -14.71 -6.88 -4.11
CA LEU A 59 -15.39 -7.55 -3.03
C LEU A 59 -15.56 -6.60 -1.84
N VAL A 60 -16.72 -6.65 -1.23
CA VAL A 60 -17.06 -5.91 -0.01
C VAL A 60 -17.46 -6.90 1.06
N PHE A 61 -16.88 -6.77 2.26
CA PHE A 61 -17.19 -7.60 3.41
C PHE A 61 -17.56 -6.72 4.61
N ASP A 62 -18.75 -6.90 5.14
CA ASP A 62 -19.27 -6.14 6.28
C ASP A 62 -19.03 -6.80 7.65
N GLY A 63 -18.32 -7.93 7.64
CA GLY A 63 -18.10 -8.77 8.82
C GLY A 63 -19.00 -10.02 8.84
N ILE A 64 -20.04 -10.07 8.00
CA ILE A 64 -20.99 -11.16 7.90
C ILE A 64 -21.24 -11.57 6.46
N HIS A 65 -21.48 -10.59 5.57
CA HIS A 65 -21.86 -10.82 4.17
C HIS A 65 -20.75 -10.42 3.23
N TRP A 66 -20.71 -11.11 2.10
CA TRP A 66 -19.81 -10.84 0.98
C TRP A 66 -20.62 -10.38 -0.24
N ASP A 67 -20.29 -9.20 -0.75
CA ASP A 67 -20.86 -8.66 -1.97
C ASP A 67 -19.78 -8.47 -3.03
N LEU A 68 -20.10 -8.81 -4.28
CA LEU A 68 -19.24 -8.60 -5.43
C LEU A 68 -19.81 -7.48 -6.31
N VAL A 69 -19.12 -6.33 -6.29
CA VAL A 69 -19.43 -5.20 -7.15
C VAL A 69 -18.56 -5.26 -8.40
N LYS A 70 -19.19 -5.24 -9.59
CA LYS A 70 -18.49 -5.41 -10.86
C LYS A 70 -18.08 -4.08 -11.45
N LEU A 71 -16.89 -4.04 -12.06
CA LEU A 71 -16.49 -2.98 -12.96
C LEU A 71 -17.13 -3.19 -14.35
N PRO A 72 -17.14 -2.15 -15.21
CA PRO A 72 -17.47 -2.31 -16.63
C PRO A 72 -16.64 -3.46 -17.26
N ASN A 73 -17.23 -4.15 -18.23
CA ASN A 73 -16.61 -5.27 -18.93
C ASN A 73 -16.15 -6.44 -18.04
N ASN A 74 -16.67 -6.54 -16.80
CA ASN A 74 -16.29 -7.54 -15.79
C ASN A 74 -14.78 -7.56 -15.48
N LEU A 75 -14.14 -6.40 -15.51
CA LEU A 75 -12.73 -6.27 -15.17
C LEU A 75 -12.47 -6.59 -13.69
N GLY A 76 -11.30 -7.12 -13.41
CA GLY A 76 -10.83 -7.34 -12.04
C GLY A 76 -10.23 -6.06 -11.45
N VAL A 77 -10.22 -5.94 -10.13
CA VAL A 77 -9.56 -4.86 -9.40
C VAL A 77 -8.18 -5.33 -8.97
N ARG A 78 -7.15 -4.56 -9.35
CA ARG A 78 -5.74 -4.83 -9.03
C ARG A 78 -5.21 -3.93 -7.92
N ALA A 79 -5.58 -2.66 -7.96
CA ALA A 79 -5.20 -1.65 -6.98
C ALA A 79 -6.43 -1.08 -6.30
N LEU A 80 -6.26 -0.70 -5.03
CA LEU A 80 -7.35 -0.20 -4.20
C LEU A 80 -6.81 0.85 -3.23
N TYR A 81 -7.48 1.99 -3.15
CA TYR A 81 -7.26 3.02 -2.17
C TYR A 81 -8.59 3.60 -1.69
N ILE A 82 -8.74 3.81 -0.39
CA ILE A 82 -9.95 4.41 0.19
C ILE A 82 -9.57 5.76 0.78
N SER A 83 -10.16 6.82 0.25
CA SER A 83 -9.94 8.18 0.72
C SER A 83 -10.72 8.48 2.00
N LYS A 84 -10.37 9.57 2.66
CA LYS A 84 -11.00 9.98 3.92
C LYS A 84 -12.48 10.33 3.77
N ASP A 85 -12.89 10.78 2.59
CA ASP A 85 -14.29 11.07 2.25
C ASP A 85 -15.10 9.82 1.89
N GLY A 86 -14.45 8.65 1.88
CA GLY A 86 -15.11 7.36 1.67
C GLY A 86 -15.18 6.90 0.23
N ARG A 87 -14.62 7.63 -0.73
CA ARG A 87 -14.48 7.16 -2.11
C ARG A 87 -13.50 6.00 -2.19
N ILE A 88 -13.85 5.01 -3.00
CA ILE A 88 -13.04 3.79 -3.17
C ILE A 88 -12.42 3.85 -4.55
N TYR A 89 -11.19 4.31 -4.63
CA TYR A 89 -10.43 4.37 -5.87
C TYR A 89 -9.91 2.98 -6.24
N VAL A 90 -10.06 2.62 -7.51
CA VAL A 90 -9.68 1.30 -8.04
C VAL A 90 -8.91 1.41 -9.34
N GLY A 91 -7.95 0.51 -9.48
CA GLY A 91 -7.17 0.33 -10.70
C GLY A 91 -7.33 -1.09 -11.24
N SER A 92 -7.37 -1.21 -12.56
CA SER A 92 -7.62 -2.44 -13.30
C SER A 92 -6.73 -2.51 -14.55
N PHE A 93 -7.04 -3.41 -15.46
CA PHE A 93 -6.43 -3.48 -16.79
C PHE A 93 -7.08 -2.44 -17.71
N GLU A 94 -6.27 -1.51 -18.23
CA GLU A 94 -6.69 -0.41 -19.13
C GLU A 94 -7.83 0.48 -18.57
N GLU A 95 -8.11 0.39 -17.26
CA GLU A 95 -9.22 1.05 -16.62
C GLU A 95 -8.88 1.49 -15.21
N PHE A 96 -9.30 2.68 -14.81
CA PHE A 96 -9.22 3.16 -13.44
C PHE A 96 -10.33 4.16 -13.15
N GLY A 97 -10.69 4.27 -11.89
CA GLY A 97 -11.78 5.14 -11.46
C GLY A 97 -12.04 5.00 -9.96
N TYR A 98 -13.26 5.31 -9.58
CA TYR A 98 -13.67 5.18 -8.19
C TYR A 98 -15.13 4.73 -8.06
N PHE A 99 -15.42 4.15 -6.91
CA PHE A 99 -16.78 3.94 -6.45
C PHE A 99 -17.13 4.98 -5.40
N GLU A 100 -18.35 5.48 -5.44
CA GLU A 100 -18.96 6.25 -4.37
C GLU A 100 -20.33 5.68 -4.04
N MET A 101 -20.80 5.92 -2.83
CA MET A 101 -22.13 5.50 -2.44
C MET A 101 -23.15 6.52 -2.91
N ASP A 102 -24.24 6.04 -3.49
CA ASP A 102 -25.42 6.87 -3.77
C ASP A 102 -26.33 7.02 -2.55
N ASP A 103 -27.45 7.70 -2.72
CA ASP A 103 -28.45 7.94 -1.67
C ASP A 103 -29.16 6.64 -1.19
N GLU A 104 -29.09 5.56 -1.96
CA GLU A 104 -29.66 4.24 -1.67
C GLU A 104 -28.63 3.31 -1.00
N ASN A 105 -27.40 3.78 -0.78
CA ASN A 105 -26.23 3.05 -0.29
C ASN A 105 -25.70 1.99 -1.26
N ASP A 106 -25.95 2.15 -2.54
CA ASP A 106 -25.34 1.34 -3.58
C ASP A 106 -24.01 1.96 -4.05
N LEU A 107 -23.05 1.10 -4.39
CA LEU A 107 -21.75 1.52 -4.93
C LEU A 107 -21.86 1.77 -6.43
N ILE A 108 -21.75 3.03 -6.82
CA ILE A 108 -21.76 3.46 -8.23
C ILE A 108 -20.34 3.69 -8.71
N TYR A 109 -19.99 3.08 -9.84
CA TYR A 109 -18.67 3.24 -10.45
C TYR A 109 -18.59 4.43 -11.39
N HIS A 110 -17.57 5.24 -11.22
CA HIS A 110 -17.20 6.37 -12.07
C HIS A 110 -15.86 6.08 -12.73
N SER A 111 -15.86 5.85 -14.04
CA SER A 111 -14.64 5.70 -14.82
C SER A 111 -13.91 7.03 -14.94
N LEU A 112 -12.61 7.02 -14.72
CA LEU A 112 -11.71 8.15 -14.97
C LEU A 112 -10.86 7.93 -16.23
N SER A 113 -10.90 6.74 -16.82
CA SER A 113 -10.31 6.48 -18.12
C SER A 113 -11.13 7.14 -19.23
N SER A 114 -10.47 7.77 -20.19
CA SER A 114 -11.13 8.37 -21.35
C SER A 114 -10.56 7.81 -22.65
N SER A 115 -11.31 7.94 -23.73
CA SER A 115 -10.84 7.52 -25.06
C SER A 115 -9.54 8.20 -25.49
N GLU A 116 -9.28 9.42 -25.02
CA GLU A 116 -8.04 10.15 -25.29
C GLU A 116 -6.83 9.52 -24.56
N MET A 117 -7.08 8.80 -23.48
CA MET A 117 -6.05 8.11 -22.70
C MET A 117 -5.70 6.73 -23.27
N ASN A 118 -6.50 6.16 -24.15
CA ASN A 118 -6.30 4.80 -24.67
C ASN A 118 -4.92 4.58 -25.28
N VAL A 119 -4.30 5.61 -25.86
CA VAL A 119 -2.92 5.54 -26.37
C VAL A 119 -1.91 5.22 -25.27
N TYR A 120 -2.17 5.68 -24.04
CA TYR A 120 -1.28 5.48 -22.89
C TYR A 120 -1.65 4.24 -22.08
N LEU A 121 -2.94 3.81 -22.13
CA LEU A 121 -3.47 2.70 -21.36
C LEU A 121 -3.31 1.35 -22.05
N ASN A 122 -3.00 1.33 -23.36
CA ASN A 122 -2.97 0.12 -24.16
C ASN A 122 -2.04 -0.96 -23.57
N ASN A 123 -2.63 -2.08 -23.18
CA ASN A 123 -1.98 -3.23 -22.57
C ASN A 123 -1.20 -2.90 -21.28
N ASP A 124 -1.79 -2.04 -20.44
CA ASP A 124 -1.20 -1.64 -19.15
C ASP A 124 -2.16 -1.92 -17.99
N GLU A 125 -1.62 -2.17 -16.81
CA GLU A 125 -2.37 -2.45 -15.59
C GLU A 125 -1.99 -1.48 -14.47
N PHE A 126 -2.99 -1.10 -13.66
CA PHE A 126 -2.79 -0.23 -12.50
C PHE A 126 -2.55 -1.05 -11.25
N TRP A 127 -1.39 -0.83 -10.61
CA TRP A 127 -0.92 -1.64 -9.48
C TRP A 127 -0.90 -0.95 -8.14
N THR A 128 -0.78 0.38 -8.13
CA THR A 128 -0.84 1.17 -6.90
C THR A 128 -1.66 2.43 -7.07
N ILE A 129 -2.30 2.83 -5.98
CA ILE A 129 -3.04 4.09 -5.89
C ILE A 129 -2.63 4.75 -4.59
N ASN A 130 -2.26 6.03 -4.66
CA ASN A 130 -1.84 6.83 -3.52
C ASN A 130 -2.53 8.18 -3.53
N GLU A 131 -2.80 8.72 -2.35
CA GLU A 131 -3.19 10.13 -2.21
C GLU A 131 -1.96 10.96 -1.80
N TYR A 132 -1.76 12.08 -2.48
CA TYR A 132 -0.73 13.04 -2.16
C TYR A 132 -1.22 14.46 -2.39
N LYS A 133 -1.17 15.31 -1.35
CA LYS A 133 -1.64 16.72 -1.38
C LYS A 133 -3.07 16.87 -1.92
N GLY A 134 -3.95 15.92 -1.61
CA GLY A 134 -5.35 15.92 -2.05
C GLY A 134 -5.58 15.46 -3.49
N GLU A 135 -4.54 15.05 -4.20
CA GLU A 135 -4.63 14.45 -5.52
C GLU A 135 -4.44 12.94 -5.44
N ILE A 136 -5.09 12.18 -6.31
CA ILE A 136 -5.01 10.72 -6.39
C ILE A 136 -4.09 10.32 -7.53
N TYR A 137 -3.06 9.56 -7.21
CA TYR A 137 -2.06 9.04 -8.13
C TYR A 137 -2.36 7.59 -8.46
N PHE A 138 -2.72 7.31 -9.69
CA PHE A 138 -2.91 5.97 -10.23
C PHE A 138 -1.64 5.56 -10.98
N GLN A 139 -0.94 4.56 -10.49
CA GLN A 139 0.29 4.09 -11.10
C GLN A 139 0.07 2.79 -11.88
N SER A 140 0.52 2.78 -13.11
CA SER A 140 0.70 1.60 -13.95
C SER A 140 2.19 1.21 -14.04
N PHE A 141 2.54 0.20 -14.83
CA PHE A 141 3.94 -0.14 -15.08
C PHE A 141 4.68 0.87 -15.97
N ARG A 142 3.96 1.59 -16.83
CA ARG A 142 4.57 2.50 -17.82
C ARG A 142 4.46 3.95 -17.45
N SER A 143 3.48 4.30 -16.64
CA SER A 143 3.15 5.68 -16.35
C SER A 143 2.36 5.83 -15.05
N PHE A 144 2.02 7.05 -14.74
CA PHE A 144 1.06 7.35 -13.68
C PHE A 144 0.13 8.47 -14.13
N PHE A 145 -1.07 8.45 -13.59
CA PHE A 145 -2.11 9.44 -13.84
C PHE A 145 -2.51 10.10 -12.52
N ILE A 146 -2.85 11.35 -12.59
CA ILE A 146 -3.16 12.16 -11.42
C ILE A 146 -4.56 12.73 -11.59
N TYR A 147 -5.42 12.46 -10.61
CA TYR A 147 -6.77 12.98 -10.53
C TYR A 147 -6.85 14.02 -9.41
N ASP A 148 -7.23 15.26 -9.73
CA ASP A 148 -7.32 16.39 -8.79
C ASP A 148 -8.72 16.58 -8.18
N GLY A 149 -9.63 15.64 -8.43
CA GLY A 149 -11.04 15.72 -8.02
C GLY A 149 -11.98 16.15 -9.15
N GLU A 150 -11.46 16.72 -10.23
CA GLU A 150 -12.24 17.16 -11.39
C GLU A 150 -11.70 16.56 -12.70
N LYS A 151 -10.40 16.58 -12.89
CA LYS A 151 -9.71 16.19 -14.13
C LYS A 151 -8.60 15.21 -13.89
N VAL A 152 -8.35 14.39 -14.91
CA VAL A 152 -7.21 13.49 -14.95
C VAL A 152 -6.14 14.09 -15.86
N ARG A 153 -4.89 14.04 -15.40
CA ARG A 153 -3.70 14.34 -16.22
C ARG A 153 -2.70 13.20 -16.13
N LYS A 154 -1.97 12.98 -17.21
CA LYS A 154 -0.83 12.06 -17.17
C LYS A 154 0.33 12.71 -16.44
N GLY A 155 0.96 11.98 -15.53
CA GLY A 155 2.17 12.44 -14.87
C GLY A 155 3.35 12.52 -15.85
N VAL A 156 4.25 13.47 -15.61
CA VAL A 156 5.42 13.68 -16.45
C VAL A 156 6.63 13.04 -15.78
N SER A 157 7.23 12.05 -16.46
CA SER A 157 8.48 11.42 -16.07
C SER A 157 9.14 10.83 -17.28
N ASP A 158 10.46 10.98 -17.39
CA ASP A 158 11.28 10.34 -18.42
C ASP A 158 11.53 8.85 -18.13
N LEU A 159 11.31 8.43 -16.88
CA LEU A 159 11.51 7.06 -16.41
C LEU A 159 10.19 6.43 -15.98
N SER A 160 10.08 5.12 -16.18
CA SER A 160 8.90 4.35 -15.73
C SER A 160 8.94 4.12 -14.22
N PRO A 161 7.88 4.48 -13.47
CA PRO A 161 7.82 4.20 -12.04
C PRO A 161 7.59 2.71 -11.79
N LEU A 162 8.43 2.10 -10.96
CA LEU A 162 8.19 0.75 -10.45
C LEU A 162 7.19 0.79 -9.29
N TYR A 163 7.41 1.69 -8.34
CA TYR A 163 6.51 1.92 -7.21
C TYR A 163 6.44 3.41 -6.87
N ILE A 164 5.25 3.86 -6.47
CA ILE A 164 5.00 5.17 -5.87
C ILE A 164 4.54 4.95 -4.44
N PHE A 165 5.11 5.69 -3.50
CA PHE A 165 4.79 5.64 -2.08
C PHE A 165 4.46 7.03 -1.58
N THR A 166 3.53 7.12 -0.64
CA THR A 166 3.29 8.35 0.13
C THR A 166 3.59 8.09 1.60
N LEU A 167 4.36 8.97 2.20
CA LEU A 167 4.63 8.97 3.62
C LEU A 167 4.65 10.42 4.11
N ASP A 168 3.81 10.72 5.10
CA ASP A 168 3.57 12.07 5.57
C ASP A 168 3.21 13.01 4.39
N ASP A 169 3.90 14.13 4.26
CA ASP A 169 3.69 15.12 3.19
C ASP A 169 4.64 14.92 2.00
N HIS A 170 5.20 13.73 1.83
CA HIS A 170 6.15 13.42 0.75
C HIS A 170 5.68 12.28 -0.14
N LEU A 171 6.03 12.38 -1.41
CA LEU A 171 5.84 11.32 -2.41
C LEU A 171 7.22 10.80 -2.83
N TYR A 172 7.37 9.49 -2.77
CA TYR A 172 8.59 8.79 -3.14
C TYR A 172 8.33 7.88 -4.33
N VAL A 173 9.32 7.74 -5.20
CA VAL A 173 9.23 6.91 -6.40
C VAL A 173 10.47 6.05 -6.53
N GLN A 174 10.27 4.74 -6.67
CA GLN A 174 11.28 3.82 -7.18
C GLN A 174 11.10 3.70 -8.69
N PHE A 175 12.13 4.01 -9.46
CA PHE A 175 12.09 3.87 -10.91
C PHE A 175 12.64 2.52 -11.37
N MET A 176 12.10 2.00 -12.49
CA MET A 176 12.55 0.76 -13.12
C MET A 176 13.91 0.93 -13.78
N GLU A 177 14.02 1.96 -14.60
CA GLU A 177 15.22 2.25 -15.38
C GLU A 177 16.21 3.08 -14.57
N GLY A 178 17.46 2.61 -14.49
CA GLY A 178 18.47 3.24 -13.63
C GLY A 178 18.32 2.93 -12.14
N GLY A 179 17.16 2.39 -11.70
CA GLY A 179 16.93 1.90 -10.34
C GLY A 179 17.06 2.95 -9.23
N SER A 180 16.93 4.24 -9.57
CA SER A 180 17.00 5.31 -8.58
C SER A 180 15.75 5.36 -7.72
N PHE A 181 15.94 5.57 -6.42
CA PHE A 181 14.89 5.91 -5.49
C PHE A 181 14.89 7.43 -5.30
N CYS A 182 13.77 8.07 -5.60
CA CYS A 182 13.63 9.51 -5.65
C CYS A 182 12.52 10.01 -4.73
N ARG A 183 12.62 11.27 -4.33
CA ARG A 183 11.49 12.04 -3.76
C ARG A 183 10.97 13.00 -4.81
N MET A 184 9.66 13.13 -4.90
CA MET A 184 9.01 14.12 -5.74
C MET A 184 8.62 15.35 -4.91
N ASP A 185 9.16 16.50 -5.28
CA ASP A 185 8.83 17.78 -4.69
C ASP A 185 8.37 18.72 -5.83
N ASP A 186 7.12 19.21 -5.74
CA ASP A 186 6.52 20.15 -6.71
C ASP A 186 6.66 19.71 -8.20
N GLY A 187 6.48 18.42 -8.44
CA GLY A 187 6.53 17.81 -9.76
C GLY A 187 7.94 17.51 -10.27
N GLN A 188 8.98 17.78 -9.48
CA GLN A 188 10.37 17.45 -9.80
C GLN A 188 10.88 16.28 -8.96
N PHE A 189 11.66 15.39 -9.59
CA PHE A 189 12.25 14.24 -8.92
C PHE A 189 13.67 14.56 -8.44
N THR A 190 13.89 14.40 -7.14
CA THR A 190 15.21 14.50 -6.50
C THR A 190 15.70 13.09 -6.17
N GLU A 191 16.82 12.66 -6.73
CA GLU A 191 17.41 11.36 -6.40
C GLU A 191 17.88 11.34 -4.94
N LEU A 192 17.38 10.38 -4.17
CA LEU A 192 17.81 10.11 -2.80
C LEU A 192 18.86 9.00 -2.77
N LEU A 193 18.63 7.93 -3.51
CA LEU A 193 19.53 6.79 -3.62
C LEU A 193 19.68 6.38 -5.08
N SER A 194 20.92 6.31 -5.55
CA SER A 194 21.23 5.72 -6.85
C SER A 194 21.35 4.20 -6.73
N LYS A 195 21.21 3.48 -7.83
CA LYS A 195 21.44 2.03 -7.89
C LYS A 195 22.83 1.59 -7.44
N LYS A 196 23.81 2.50 -7.49
CA LYS A 196 25.18 2.23 -6.97
C LYS A 196 25.25 2.18 -5.45
N VAL A 197 24.29 2.84 -4.77
CA VAL A 197 24.23 2.88 -3.29
C VAL A 197 23.36 1.76 -2.75
N LEU A 198 22.23 1.48 -3.42
CA LEU A 198 21.35 0.35 -3.13
C LEU A 198 21.13 -0.41 -4.43
N GLU A 199 21.80 -1.56 -4.57
CA GLU A 199 21.72 -2.43 -5.76
C GLU A 199 20.42 -3.25 -5.83
N ASP A 200 19.34 -2.74 -5.20
CA ASP A 200 18.05 -3.42 -5.10
C ASP A 200 16.93 -2.38 -5.20
N ASP A 201 15.71 -2.84 -5.46
CA ASP A 201 14.55 -1.98 -5.58
C ASP A 201 13.89 -1.77 -4.22
N VAL A 202 13.53 -0.53 -3.91
CA VAL A 202 12.72 -0.21 -2.73
C VAL A 202 11.28 -0.59 -3.02
N VAL A 203 10.72 -1.48 -2.21
CA VAL A 203 9.35 -1.99 -2.34
C VAL A 203 8.40 -1.44 -1.28
N SER A 204 8.93 -0.77 -0.27
CA SER A 204 8.13 -0.06 0.72
C SER A 204 8.94 1.02 1.44
N VAL A 205 8.26 2.09 1.81
CA VAL A 205 8.78 3.20 2.61
C VAL A 205 7.91 3.33 3.85
N LEU A 206 8.51 3.23 5.02
CA LEU A 206 7.81 3.25 6.31
C LEU A 206 8.43 4.31 7.24
N PRO A 207 7.68 4.89 8.16
CA PRO A 207 8.22 5.85 9.12
C PRO A 207 9.10 5.13 10.15
N PHE A 208 10.24 5.75 10.51
CA PHE A 208 11.15 5.27 11.53
C PHE A 208 11.86 6.44 12.22
N ASP A 209 11.43 6.87 13.38
CA ASP A 209 12.02 7.98 14.17
C ASP A 209 12.30 9.17 13.28
N HIS A 210 11.91 9.97 12.72
CA HIS A 210 12.29 11.06 11.81
C HIS A 210 13.18 10.64 10.62
N GLN A 211 13.26 9.34 10.31
CA GLN A 211 13.99 8.76 9.19
C GLN A 211 13.06 7.86 8.38
N LEU A 212 13.55 7.33 7.28
CA LEU A 212 12.82 6.37 6.46
C LEU A 212 13.32 4.96 6.74
N LEU A 213 12.41 4.02 7.03
CA LEU A 213 12.70 2.60 6.93
C LEU A 213 12.36 2.15 5.50
N LEU A 214 13.38 1.84 4.74
CA LEU A 214 13.28 1.35 3.37
C LEU A 214 13.31 -0.17 3.39
N VAL A 215 12.27 -0.78 2.84
CA VAL A 215 12.23 -2.23 2.60
C VAL A 215 12.65 -2.46 1.17
N SER A 216 13.74 -3.20 0.96
CA SER A 216 14.17 -3.60 -0.37
C SER A 216 13.62 -4.97 -0.76
N ALA A 217 13.59 -5.27 -2.05
CA ALA A 217 13.03 -6.50 -2.55
C ALA A 217 13.77 -7.76 -2.04
N ARG A 218 15.09 -7.71 -1.92
CA ARG A 218 15.94 -8.88 -1.60
C ARG A 218 17.06 -8.59 -0.61
N SER A 219 17.46 -7.33 -0.45
CA SER A 219 18.62 -6.96 0.38
C SER A 219 18.26 -6.66 1.83
N GLY A 220 16.97 -6.83 2.20
CA GLY A 220 16.45 -6.58 3.54
C GLY A 220 16.04 -5.13 3.75
N CYS A 221 16.14 -4.65 4.98
CA CYS A 221 15.68 -3.32 5.37
C CYS A 221 16.83 -2.39 5.72
N PHE A 222 16.66 -1.12 5.40
CA PHE A 222 17.63 -0.07 5.60
C PHE A 222 16.99 1.14 6.27
N ILE A 223 17.75 1.87 7.06
CA ILE A 223 17.36 3.18 7.58
C ILE A 223 18.06 4.23 6.72
N TYR A 224 17.26 5.16 6.18
CA TYR A 224 17.76 6.29 5.41
C TYR A 224 17.49 7.61 6.14
N ASP A 225 18.58 8.30 6.46
CA ASP A 225 18.56 9.65 7.04
C ASP A 225 18.63 10.67 5.89
N GLU A 226 17.49 11.33 5.60
CA GLU A 226 17.41 12.30 4.51
C GLU A 226 18.25 13.56 4.77
N VAL A 227 18.40 13.95 6.03
CA VAL A 227 19.17 15.15 6.41
C VAL A 227 20.68 14.89 6.21
N ARG A 228 21.16 13.74 6.67
CA ARG A 228 22.57 13.35 6.53
C ARG A 228 22.89 12.66 5.21
N LYS A 229 21.88 12.36 4.41
CA LYS A 229 21.97 11.57 3.16
C LYS A 229 22.72 10.25 3.37
N LYS A 230 22.39 9.55 4.46
CA LYS A 230 23.09 8.33 4.88
C LYS A 230 22.16 7.15 4.89
N LEU A 231 22.54 6.10 4.17
CA LEU A 231 21.91 4.78 4.21
C LEU A 231 22.66 3.89 5.20
N SER A 232 21.96 3.17 6.05
CA SER A 232 22.51 2.18 6.97
C SER A 232 21.61 0.95 7.06
N VAL A 233 22.20 -0.22 7.26
CA VAL A 233 21.44 -1.46 7.45
C VAL A 233 20.63 -1.36 8.74
N TRP A 234 19.35 -1.76 8.69
CA TRP A 234 18.52 -1.91 9.89
C TRP A 234 18.96 -3.16 10.66
N ASN A 235 19.78 -2.96 11.69
CA ASN A 235 20.39 -4.05 12.44
C ASN A 235 19.40 -4.70 13.42
N THR A 236 18.69 -5.71 12.96
CA THR A 236 17.70 -6.50 13.71
C THR A 236 17.71 -7.94 13.23
N PRO A 237 17.41 -8.93 14.10
CA PRO A 237 17.29 -10.33 13.70
C PRO A 237 16.24 -10.55 12.59
N ALA A 238 15.17 -9.76 12.57
CA ALA A 238 14.16 -9.84 11.53
C ALA A 238 14.72 -9.52 10.14
N ASN A 239 15.73 -8.64 10.04
CA ASN A 239 16.32 -8.25 8.77
C ASN A 239 17.06 -9.41 8.08
N GLU A 240 17.69 -10.27 8.84
CA GLU A 240 18.35 -11.46 8.27
C GLU A 240 17.32 -12.44 7.67
N ILE A 241 16.16 -12.60 8.34
CA ILE A 241 15.07 -13.44 7.81
C ILE A 241 14.50 -12.86 6.50
N LEU A 242 14.38 -11.52 6.42
CA LEU A 242 13.85 -10.85 5.22
C LEU A 242 14.77 -11.00 4.00
N LYS A 243 16.08 -11.16 4.21
CA LYS A 243 17.06 -11.40 3.13
C LYS A 243 16.96 -12.81 2.53
N GLU A 244 16.39 -13.77 3.25
CA GLU A 244 16.20 -15.13 2.76
C GLU A 244 15.04 -15.25 1.77
N GLY A 245 14.17 -14.22 1.67
CA GLY A 245 12.98 -14.19 0.84
C GLY A 245 12.98 -13.05 -0.18
N ILE A 246 11.80 -12.83 -0.75
CA ILE A 246 11.52 -11.66 -1.60
C ILE A 246 10.44 -10.85 -0.91
N ALA A 247 10.78 -9.63 -0.49
CA ALA A 247 9.79 -8.68 -0.01
C ALA A 247 9.06 -8.05 -1.20
N ASN A 248 7.76 -7.93 -1.11
CA ASN A 248 6.94 -7.33 -2.16
C ASN A 248 6.25 -6.04 -1.68
N ARG A 249 5.84 -6.00 -0.43
CA ARG A 249 5.20 -4.83 0.21
C ARG A 249 5.47 -4.82 1.70
N GLY A 250 5.45 -3.62 2.28
CA GLY A 250 5.46 -3.39 3.72
C GLY A 250 4.34 -2.44 4.12
N VAL A 251 3.73 -2.66 5.27
CA VAL A 251 2.70 -1.79 5.84
C VAL A 251 2.94 -1.61 7.33
N MET A 252 2.61 -0.42 7.85
CA MET A 252 2.57 -0.19 9.28
C MET A 252 1.21 -0.60 9.83
N MET A 253 1.20 -1.46 10.83
CA MET A 253 0.00 -1.74 11.61
C MET A 253 -0.10 -0.74 12.77
N LYS A 254 -1.27 -0.15 12.93
CA LYS A 254 -1.60 0.76 14.04
C LYS A 254 -2.04 -0.01 15.27
#